data_4097072dc5a60c1ac54d4c3c6e82da59
#
_entry.id   4097072dc5a60c1ac54d4c3c6e82da59
#
_cell.length_a   1.000
_cell.length_b   1.000
_cell.length_c   1.000
_cell.angle_alpha   90.00
_cell.angle_beta   90.00
_cell.angle_gamma   90.00
#
_symmetry.space_group_name_H-M   'P 1'
#
loop_
_entity.id
_entity.type
_entity.pdbx_description
1 polymer ?
#
loop_
_entity_poly.entity_id
_entity_poly.type
_entity_poly.pdbx_seq_one_letter_code
_entity_poly.pdbx_strand_id
1 'polypeptide(L)'
;EFENIIMTRTFSKVYGLAALRIGWCYSSEKVANILNKVKGPFNTQTISQEIAMLALEDKEYLKEVVDNNHKVKKWFEGELKKIDIQCGASEGNFSFIQSSEKKAKEISAHLTNEGIIVRQLDSYGLPNCLRITIGTKEEMIATIESLKKIS
;
A
#
# COMPACT_ATOMS: atom_id res chain seq x y z
N GLU A 1 24.14 17.05 8.04
CA GLU A 1 23.53 15.73 8.30
C GLU A 1 22.69 15.82 9.58
N PHE A 2 21.50 15.19 9.57
CA PHE A 2 20.62 15.17 10.73
C PHE A 2 20.85 13.88 11.51
N GLU A 3 21.29 13.98 12.75
CA GLU A 3 21.59 12.81 13.60
C GLU A 3 20.32 12.10 14.14
N ASN A 4 19.17 12.76 14.09
CA ASN A 4 17.90 12.30 14.64
C ASN A 4 16.92 11.76 13.58
N ILE A 5 17.37 11.54 12.34
CA ILE A 5 16.54 10.97 11.27
C ILE A 5 16.80 9.47 11.15
N ILE A 6 15.72 8.69 11.06
CA ILE A 6 15.73 7.28 10.75
C ILE A 6 14.91 7.07 9.48
N MET A 7 15.53 6.63 8.41
CA MET A 7 14.85 6.20 7.20
C MET A 7 14.51 4.71 7.30
N THR A 8 13.25 4.34 7.18
CA THR A 8 12.83 2.94 7.18
C THR A 8 12.37 2.50 5.81
N ARG A 9 12.60 1.25 5.47
CA ARG A 9 12.15 0.59 4.24
C ARG A 9 11.61 -0.80 4.55
N THR A 10 10.66 -1.25 3.77
CA THR A 10 10.05 -2.57 3.91
C THR A 10 10.12 -3.35 2.61
N PHE A 11 10.26 -4.66 2.71
CA PHE A 11 10.11 -5.58 1.58
C PHE A 11 8.66 -6.05 1.39
N SER A 12 7.74 -5.62 2.26
CA SER A 12 6.36 -6.11 2.29
C SER A 12 5.49 -5.64 1.13
N LYS A 13 5.86 -4.59 0.39
CA LYS A 13 5.03 -3.98 -0.66
C LYS A 13 5.62 -4.24 -2.04
N VAL A 14 6.42 -3.33 -2.55
CA VAL A 14 6.96 -3.36 -3.92
C VAL A 14 7.74 -4.64 -4.25
N TYR A 15 8.39 -5.27 -3.28
CA TYR A 15 9.10 -6.53 -3.44
C TYR A 15 8.22 -7.79 -3.25
N GLY A 16 6.96 -7.65 -2.88
CA GLY A 16 6.04 -8.79 -2.71
C GLY A 16 6.33 -9.71 -1.50
N LEU A 17 7.25 -9.34 -0.60
CA LEU A 17 7.77 -10.21 0.45
C LEU A 17 7.11 -9.97 1.82
N ALA A 18 5.81 -9.67 1.85
CA ALA A 18 5.10 -9.34 3.09
C ALA A 18 5.14 -10.46 4.14
N ALA A 19 5.11 -11.72 3.72
CA ALA A 19 5.14 -12.89 4.60
C ALA A 19 6.48 -13.08 5.31
N LEU A 20 7.58 -12.60 4.74
CA LEU A 20 8.93 -12.76 5.29
C LEU A 20 9.25 -11.83 6.47
N ARG A 21 8.38 -10.88 6.77
CA ARG A 21 8.49 -9.94 7.90
C ARG A 21 9.85 -9.25 7.98
N ILE A 22 10.36 -8.77 6.85
CA ILE A 22 11.67 -8.14 6.74
C ILE A 22 11.58 -6.69 6.25
N GLY A 23 12.48 -5.88 6.77
CA GLY A 23 12.70 -4.48 6.39
C GLY A 23 14.07 -4.04 6.87
N TRP A 24 14.44 -2.82 6.56
CA TRP A 24 15.71 -2.25 7.00
C TRP A 24 15.54 -0.76 7.34
N CYS A 25 16.47 -0.25 8.10
CA CYS A 25 16.56 1.18 8.35
C CYS A 25 17.98 1.70 8.13
N TYR A 26 18.06 2.99 7.82
CA TYR A 26 19.30 3.74 7.77
C TYR A 26 19.21 4.92 8.74
N SER A 27 20.24 5.09 9.56
CA SER A 27 20.30 6.14 10.58
C SER A 27 21.75 6.47 10.96
N SER A 28 21.95 7.44 11.86
CA SER A 28 23.26 7.68 12.47
C SER A 28 23.74 6.43 13.26
N GLU A 29 25.04 6.26 13.39
CA GLU A 29 25.65 5.15 14.12
C GLU A 29 25.14 5.08 15.58
N LYS A 30 24.96 6.21 16.23
CA LYS A 30 24.41 6.31 17.58
C LYS A 30 23.03 5.65 17.68
N VAL A 31 22.14 5.95 16.75
CA VAL A 31 20.79 5.35 16.69
C VAL A 31 20.84 3.88 16.33
N ALA A 32 21.65 3.49 15.33
CA ALA A 32 21.83 2.10 14.94
C ALA A 32 22.34 1.24 16.11
N ASN A 33 23.26 1.75 16.90
CA ASN A 33 23.78 1.08 18.10
C ASN A 33 22.69 0.89 19.17
N ILE A 34 21.80 1.88 19.37
CA ILE A 34 20.66 1.74 20.29
C ILE A 34 19.69 0.67 19.78
N LEU A 35 19.33 0.70 18.50
CA LEU A 35 18.44 -0.30 17.90
C LEU A 35 19.02 -1.73 18.02
N ASN A 36 20.33 -1.88 17.82
CA ASN A 36 21.01 -3.17 17.99
C ASN A 36 20.98 -3.70 19.44
N LYS A 37 20.94 -2.82 20.43
CA LYS A 37 20.82 -3.22 21.85
C LYS A 37 19.42 -3.69 22.24
N VAL A 38 18.39 -3.14 21.60
CA VAL A 38 16.98 -3.43 21.96
C VAL A 38 16.33 -4.50 21.08
N LYS A 39 16.91 -4.83 19.92
CA LYS A 39 16.38 -5.90 19.07
C LYS A 39 16.50 -7.26 19.78
N GLY A 40 15.46 -8.09 19.67
CA GLY A 40 15.51 -9.47 20.15
C GLY A 40 16.53 -10.33 19.39
N PRO A 41 17.05 -11.39 20.00
CA PRO A 41 17.90 -12.36 19.31
C PRO A 41 17.10 -13.01 18.18
N PHE A 42 17.75 -13.28 17.04
CA PHE A 42 17.15 -13.91 15.86
C PHE A 42 15.88 -13.19 15.34
N ASN A 43 15.81 -11.88 15.50
CA ASN A 43 14.66 -11.05 15.10
C ASN A 43 14.31 -11.11 13.61
N THR A 44 15.21 -11.58 12.77
CA THR A 44 15.02 -11.79 11.33
C THR A 44 15.58 -13.17 10.94
N GLN A 45 14.77 -13.96 10.26
CA GLN A 45 15.16 -15.29 9.80
C GLN A 45 16.24 -15.19 8.69
N THR A 46 17.20 -16.11 8.68
CA THR A 46 18.26 -16.15 7.66
C THR A 46 17.67 -16.24 6.26
N ILE A 47 16.70 -17.12 6.04
CA ILE A 47 16.05 -17.27 4.74
C ILE A 47 15.39 -15.95 4.26
N SER A 48 14.82 -15.17 5.17
CA SER A 48 14.24 -13.86 4.82
C SER A 48 15.30 -12.86 4.38
N GLN A 49 16.50 -12.92 4.97
CA GLN A 49 17.61 -12.05 4.60
C GLN A 49 18.16 -12.42 3.22
N GLU A 50 18.36 -13.70 2.94
CA GLU A 50 18.83 -14.20 1.64
C GLU A 50 17.85 -13.83 0.51
N ILE A 51 16.55 -14.08 0.71
CA ILE A 51 15.54 -13.72 -0.29
C ILE A 51 15.46 -12.20 -0.49
N ALA A 52 15.59 -11.40 0.56
CA ALA A 52 15.60 -9.94 0.45
C ALA A 52 16.82 -9.43 -0.34
N MET A 53 17.99 -10.05 -0.19
CA MET A 53 19.17 -9.72 -0.99
C MET A 53 18.93 -9.99 -2.48
N LEU A 54 18.41 -11.17 -2.83
CA LEU A 54 18.05 -11.50 -4.20
C LEU A 54 17.01 -10.52 -4.78
N ALA A 55 16.02 -10.14 -4.00
CA ALA A 55 14.99 -9.18 -4.42
C ALA A 55 15.56 -7.77 -4.69
N LEU A 56 16.63 -7.36 -4.01
CA LEU A 56 17.32 -6.09 -4.28
C LEU A 56 18.11 -6.10 -5.60
N GLU A 57 18.50 -7.27 -6.08
CA GLU A 57 19.20 -7.44 -7.35
C GLU A 57 18.26 -7.41 -8.54
N ASP A 58 16.98 -7.78 -8.36
CA ASP A 58 15.94 -7.77 -9.39
C ASP A 58 15.38 -6.36 -9.65
N LYS A 59 16.18 -5.55 -10.30
CA LYS A 59 15.83 -4.16 -10.64
C LYS A 59 14.76 -4.06 -11.73
N GLU A 60 14.67 -5.07 -12.59
CA GLU A 60 13.68 -5.11 -13.68
C GLU A 60 12.29 -5.31 -13.08
N TYR A 61 12.11 -6.31 -12.21
CA TYR A 61 10.87 -6.53 -11.48
C TYR A 61 10.44 -5.29 -10.69
N LEU A 62 11.36 -4.69 -9.93
CA LEU A 62 11.08 -3.47 -9.16
C LEU A 62 10.54 -2.36 -10.04
N LYS A 63 11.19 -2.11 -11.20
CA LYS A 63 10.77 -1.09 -12.15
C LYS A 63 9.40 -1.40 -12.74
N GLU A 64 9.17 -2.65 -13.15
CA GLU A 64 7.89 -3.09 -13.72
C GLU A 64 6.74 -2.88 -12.73
N VAL A 65 6.89 -3.29 -11.47
CA VAL A 65 5.87 -3.13 -10.43
C VAL A 65 5.56 -1.64 -10.17
N VAL A 66 6.57 -0.80 -10.09
CA VAL A 66 6.40 0.64 -9.87
C VAL A 66 5.70 1.29 -11.07
N ASP A 67 6.15 1.01 -12.28
CA ASP A 67 5.57 1.56 -13.51
C ASP A 67 4.11 1.12 -13.69
N ASN A 68 3.82 -0.16 -13.42
CA ASN A 68 2.45 -0.68 -13.47
C ASN A 68 1.56 0.00 -12.44
N ASN A 69 2.02 0.10 -11.18
CA ASN A 69 1.27 0.78 -10.13
C ASN A 69 0.93 2.22 -10.53
N HIS A 70 1.88 2.99 -11.05
CA HIS A 70 1.66 4.37 -11.50
C HIS A 70 0.63 4.45 -12.64
N LYS A 71 0.77 3.59 -13.66
CA LYS A 71 -0.12 3.59 -14.83
C LYS A 71 -1.55 3.20 -14.44
N VAL A 72 -1.69 2.12 -13.69
CA VAL A 72 -3.02 1.60 -13.30
C VAL A 72 -3.69 2.56 -12.33
N LYS A 73 -2.97 3.08 -11.34
CA LYS A 73 -3.50 4.06 -10.38
C LYS A 73 -3.99 5.32 -11.06
N LYS A 74 -3.17 5.93 -11.93
CA LYS A 74 -3.56 7.14 -12.68
C LYS A 74 -4.82 6.92 -13.51
N TRP A 75 -4.91 5.78 -14.17
CA TRP A 75 -6.11 5.42 -14.91
C TRP A 75 -7.31 5.23 -13.99
N PHE A 76 -7.16 4.48 -12.89
CA PHE A 76 -8.23 4.19 -11.94
C PHE A 76 -8.80 5.46 -11.31
N GLU A 77 -7.94 6.38 -10.86
CA GLU A 77 -8.34 7.69 -10.32
C GLU A 77 -9.05 8.56 -11.37
N GLY A 78 -8.63 8.45 -12.63
CA GLY A 78 -9.33 9.09 -13.76
C GLY A 78 -10.73 8.53 -13.99
N GLU A 79 -10.93 7.21 -13.86
CA GLU A 79 -12.25 6.58 -13.96
C GLU A 79 -13.15 6.93 -12.76
N LEU A 80 -12.60 6.95 -11.55
CA LEU A 80 -13.35 7.38 -10.35
C LEU A 80 -13.89 8.80 -10.48
N LYS A 81 -13.09 9.70 -11.04
CA LYS A 81 -13.52 11.09 -11.29
C LYS A 81 -14.70 11.18 -12.27
N LYS A 82 -14.78 10.27 -13.26
CA LYS A 82 -15.91 10.23 -14.22
C LYS A 82 -17.25 9.80 -13.59
N ILE A 83 -17.20 9.15 -12.44
CA ILE A 83 -18.36 8.71 -11.66
C ILE A 83 -18.50 9.49 -10.35
N ASP A 84 -18.01 10.73 -10.32
CA ASP A 84 -18.09 11.66 -9.19
C ASP A 84 -17.54 11.15 -7.85
N ILE A 85 -16.59 10.21 -7.88
CA ILE A 85 -15.88 9.76 -6.69
C ILE A 85 -14.56 10.53 -6.54
N GLN A 86 -14.44 11.28 -5.45
CA GLN A 86 -13.24 12.07 -5.16
C GLN A 86 -12.11 11.21 -4.60
N CYS A 87 -10.90 11.43 -5.09
CA CYS A 87 -9.68 10.82 -4.58
C CYS A 87 -8.77 11.86 -3.96
N GLY A 88 -8.25 11.56 -2.77
CA GLY A 88 -7.16 12.30 -2.17
C GLY A 88 -5.81 11.92 -2.81
N ALA A 89 -4.81 12.79 -2.67
CA ALA A 89 -3.45 12.51 -3.14
C ALA A 89 -2.85 11.30 -2.41
N SER A 90 -2.20 10.43 -3.16
CA SER A 90 -1.51 9.24 -2.63
C SER A 90 -0.30 8.91 -3.49
N GLU A 91 0.85 8.72 -2.86
CA GLU A 91 2.09 8.22 -3.50
C GLU A 91 2.28 6.71 -3.28
N GLY A 92 1.37 6.07 -2.54
CA GLY A 92 1.42 4.64 -2.25
C GLY A 92 0.81 3.75 -3.34
N ASN A 93 0.69 2.47 -3.02
CA ASN A 93 0.03 1.46 -3.85
C ASN A 93 -1.48 1.40 -3.60
N PHE A 94 -2.11 2.53 -3.36
CA PHE A 94 -3.56 2.63 -3.10
C PHE A 94 -4.10 3.99 -3.54
N SER A 95 -5.38 4.03 -3.83
CA SER A 95 -6.16 5.27 -3.94
C SER A 95 -6.95 5.50 -2.67
N PHE A 96 -7.03 6.77 -2.26
CA PHE A 96 -7.73 7.22 -1.08
C PHE A 96 -9.04 7.89 -1.52
N ILE A 97 -10.17 7.24 -1.22
CA ILE A 97 -11.49 7.75 -1.55
C ILE A 97 -12.08 8.49 -0.36
N GLN A 98 -12.60 9.68 -0.61
CA GLN A 98 -13.29 10.48 0.38
C GLN A 98 -14.75 10.68 -0.03
N SER A 99 -15.70 10.52 0.92
CA SER A 99 -17.12 10.61 0.72
C SER A 99 -17.82 11.08 2.01
N SER A 100 -19.14 10.90 2.13
CA SER A 100 -19.78 10.92 3.45
C SER A 100 -19.59 9.59 4.17
N GLU A 101 -19.71 9.56 5.50
CA GLU A 101 -19.60 8.31 6.28
C GLU A 101 -20.62 7.26 5.81
N LYS A 102 -21.86 7.67 5.58
CA LYS A 102 -22.91 6.78 5.07
C LYS A 102 -22.54 6.19 3.71
N LYS A 103 -22.12 7.02 2.76
CA LYS A 103 -21.74 6.58 1.41
C LYS A 103 -20.50 5.70 1.42
N ALA A 104 -19.51 5.97 2.28
CA ALA A 104 -18.33 5.13 2.42
C ALA A 104 -18.68 3.70 2.89
N LYS A 105 -19.59 3.58 3.87
CA LYS A 105 -20.11 2.29 4.34
C LYS A 105 -20.90 1.55 3.25
N GLU A 106 -21.76 2.26 2.51
CA GLU A 106 -22.50 1.70 1.39
C GLU A 106 -21.58 1.18 0.28
N ILE A 107 -20.57 1.96 -0.12
CA ILE A 107 -19.57 1.55 -1.10
C ILE A 107 -18.82 0.29 -0.63
N SER A 108 -18.35 0.30 0.62
CA SER A 108 -17.63 -0.84 1.18
C SER A 108 -18.47 -2.11 1.22
N ALA A 109 -19.73 -2.02 1.66
CA ALA A 109 -20.65 -3.14 1.72
C ALA A 109 -20.97 -3.68 0.32
N HIS A 110 -21.24 -2.80 -0.64
CA HIS A 110 -21.52 -3.19 -2.03
C HIS A 110 -20.32 -3.93 -2.65
N LEU A 111 -19.11 -3.35 -2.56
CA LEU A 111 -17.90 -3.98 -3.09
C LEU A 111 -17.63 -5.34 -2.43
N THR A 112 -17.84 -5.44 -1.11
CA THR A 112 -17.69 -6.71 -0.39
C THR A 112 -18.65 -7.78 -0.90
N ASN A 113 -19.91 -7.42 -1.17
CA ASN A 113 -20.90 -8.36 -1.76
C ASN A 113 -20.53 -8.80 -3.18
N GLU A 114 -19.79 -7.99 -3.92
CA GLU A 114 -19.25 -8.34 -5.25
C GLU A 114 -17.88 -9.06 -5.15
N GLY A 115 -17.40 -9.40 -3.93
CA GLY A 115 -16.13 -10.07 -3.70
C GLY A 115 -14.90 -9.15 -3.71
N ILE A 116 -15.09 -7.84 -3.72
CA ILE A 116 -14.02 -6.83 -3.74
C ILE A 116 -13.85 -6.25 -2.35
N ILE A 117 -12.74 -6.60 -1.68
CA ILE A 117 -12.46 -6.17 -0.30
C ILE A 117 -11.67 -4.86 -0.30
N VAL A 118 -12.24 -3.81 0.28
CA VAL A 118 -11.61 -2.51 0.48
C VAL A 118 -11.40 -2.20 1.96
N ARG A 119 -10.48 -1.29 2.27
CA ARG A 119 -10.18 -0.92 3.65
C ARG A 119 -11.02 0.28 4.09
N GLN A 120 -11.91 0.08 5.05
CA GLN A 120 -12.53 1.17 5.82
C GLN A 120 -11.49 1.79 6.77
N LEU A 121 -11.59 3.09 7.04
CA LEU A 121 -10.59 3.82 7.80
C LEU A 121 -11.14 4.37 9.14
N ASP A 122 -12.22 3.79 9.64
CA ASP A 122 -12.85 4.16 10.93
C ASP A 122 -11.84 4.11 12.08
N SER A 123 -11.03 3.06 12.13
CA SER A 123 -10.00 2.87 13.17
C SER A 123 -8.89 3.93 13.14
N TYR A 124 -8.82 4.73 12.08
CA TYR A 124 -7.91 5.87 11.93
C TYR A 124 -8.60 7.23 12.18
N GLY A 125 -9.85 7.22 12.65
CA GLY A 125 -10.64 8.44 12.82
C GLY A 125 -11.15 9.04 11.51
N LEU A 126 -11.20 8.26 10.42
CA LEU A 126 -11.63 8.67 9.09
C LEU A 126 -12.80 7.81 8.58
N PRO A 127 -13.99 7.86 9.26
CA PRO A 127 -15.13 6.99 8.92
C PRO A 127 -15.75 7.27 7.55
N ASN A 128 -15.45 8.43 6.98
CA ASN A 128 -15.90 8.89 5.68
C ASN A 128 -14.93 8.52 4.53
N CYS A 129 -13.91 7.73 4.82
CA CYS A 129 -12.84 7.42 3.87
C CYS A 129 -12.67 5.91 3.64
N LEU A 130 -12.29 5.56 2.40
CA LEU A 130 -11.93 4.21 2.01
C LEU A 130 -10.55 4.21 1.36
N ARG A 131 -9.81 3.12 1.56
CA ARG A 131 -8.55 2.86 0.86
C ARG A 131 -8.71 1.65 -0.05
N ILE A 132 -8.48 1.86 -1.34
CA ILE A 132 -8.51 0.81 -2.35
C ILE A 132 -7.08 0.55 -2.80
N THR A 133 -6.58 -0.66 -2.57
CA THR A 133 -5.26 -1.08 -3.05
C THR A 133 -5.28 -1.20 -4.57
N ILE A 134 -4.24 -0.70 -5.23
CA ILE A 134 -4.08 -0.84 -6.68
C ILE A 134 -3.58 -2.25 -6.96
N GLY A 135 -4.38 -3.01 -7.68
CA GLY A 135 -4.09 -4.34 -8.20
C GLY A 135 -3.71 -4.33 -9.68
N THR A 136 -4.03 -5.42 -10.37
CA THR A 136 -3.89 -5.50 -11.83
C THR A 136 -4.90 -4.58 -12.52
N LYS A 137 -4.68 -4.35 -13.80
CA LYS A 137 -5.61 -3.54 -14.59
C LYS A 137 -7.02 -4.13 -14.62
N GLU A 138 -7.12 -5.45 -14.73
CA GLU A 138 -8.36 -6.22 -14.77
C GLU A 138 -9.13 -6.10 -13.45
N GLU A 139 -8.44 -6.22 -12.31
CA GLU A 139 -9.03 -6.06 -10.98
C GLU A 139 -9.58 -4.64 -10.78
N MET A 140 -8.83 -3.63 -11.26
CA MET A 140 -9.28 -2.25 -11.16
C MET A 140 -10.43 -1.92 -12.11
N ILE A 141 -10.51 -2.57 -13.29
CA ILE A 141 -11.69 -2.48 -14.18
C ILE A 141 -12.92 -3.05 -13.48
N ALA A 142 -12.83 -4.26 -12.93
CA ALA A 142 -13.93 -4.89 -12.19
C ALA A 142 -14.40 -4.00 -11.03
N THR A 143 -13.47 -3.37 -10.32
CA THR A 143 -13.79 -2.42 -9.24
C THR A 143 -14.58 -1.22 -9.74
N ILE A 144 -14.18 -0.61 -10.88
CA ILE A 144 -14.90 0.53 -11.49
C ILE A 144 -16.29 0.10 -11.96
N GLU A 145 -16.41 -1.06 -12.59
CA GLU A 145 -17.72 -1.56 -13.06
C GLU A 145 -18.68 -1.80 -11.89
N SER A 146 -18.18 -2.33 -10.78
CA SER A 146 -18.94 -2.49 -9.56
C SER A 146 -19.38 -1.14 -8.97
N LEU A 147 -18.46 -0.17 -8.89
CA LEU A 147 -18.76 1.18 -8.37
C LEU A 147 -19.81 1.92 -9.22
N LYS A 148 -19.81 1.76 -10.54
CA LYS A 148 -20.81 2.38 -11.43
C LYS A 148 -22.24 1.94 -11.14
N LYS A 149 -22.46 0.80 -10.48
CA LYS A 149 -23.81 0.33 -10.12
C LYS A 149 -24.44 1.11 -8.97
N ILE A 150 -23.64 1.89 -8.22
CA ILE A 150 -24.06 2.60 -6.99
C ILE A 150 -23.67 4.09 -6.97
N SER A 151 -23.08 4.59 -8.03
CA SER A 151 -22.73 6.02 -8.22
C SER A 151 -23.88 6.82 -8.78
#